data_9c09718bd243b2029308c666b2d8ee00
#
_entry.id   9c09718bd243b2029308c666b2d8ee00
#
_cell.length_a   1.000
_cell.length_b   1.000
_cell.length_c   1.000
_cell.angle_alpha   90.00
_cell.angle_beta   90.00
_cell.angle_gamma   90.00
#
_symmetry.space_group_name_H-M   'P 1'
#
loop_
_entity.id
_entity.type
_entity.pdbx_description
1 polymer ?
#
loop_
_entity_poly.entity_id
_entity_poly.type
_entity_poly.pdbx_seq_one_letter_code
_entity_poly.pdbx_strand_id
1 'polypeptide(L)'
;MKRTALLAVAAFLLVAGPATAAPSTIKGVVVAKRARNGTVVVATGRKGVGVAVRVAPRRVRLGDRVSVVGNRLRDGTVKASRLRVVSHVKKARIHGLVVKRLAHSLRVASGHSILTIQTRSRLLASHHDGQDRGEMGEFEIEFEHGDLVEHGFTAASASGTVEIEGHLVSVSPLVVSVEGLPIEITVPNGMTLPPLTPGQEVELTVQAGAGNVFTLVSIRSGDDEDENEVEAKGVVTASTTSQITIDADGAMLTFAAPAGTTLPIVATGTFVEARGVTINGVLTLTRLRSDDGDGGGGDGGGGPGPD
;
A
#
# COMPACT_ATOMS: atom_id res chain seq x y z
N MET A 1 47.78 -51.50 -35.42
CA MET A 1 46.37 -51.27 -35.43
C MET A 1 45.95 -50.62 -34.06
N LYS A 2 45.82 -49.31 -34.03
CA LYS A 2 45.43 -48.55 -32.80
C LYS A 2 43.93 -48.20 -32.90
N ARG A 3 43.11 -48.73 -31.99
CA ARG A 3 41.65 -48.43 -31.88
C ARG A 3 41.47 -47.23 -30.99
N THR A 4 41.02 -46.13 -31.55
CA THR A 4 40.63 -44.91 -30.82
C THR A 4 39.16 -45.05 -30.42
N ALA A 5 38.89 -45.08 -29.13
CA ALA A 5 37.51 -45.04 -28.57
C ALA A 5 37.08 -43.62 -28.42
N LEU A 6 35.97 -43.25 -29.09
CA LEU A 6 35.31 -41.94 -28.96
C LEU A 6 34.33 -42.03 -27.80
N LEU A 7 34.56 -41.25 -26.72
CA LEU A 7 33.64 -41.09 -25.62
C LEU A 7 32.68 -39.93 -25.97
N ALA A 8 31.41 -40.21 -26.18
CA ALA A 8 30.37 -39.21 -26.35
C ALA A 8 29.86 -38.81 -24.95
N VAL A 9 30.14 -37.58 -24.54
CA VAL A 9 29.57 -36.97 -23.33
C VAL A 9 28.21 -36.35 -23.68
N ALA A 10 27.12 -36.97 -23.26
CA ALA A 10 25.79 -36.42 -23.37
C ALA A 10 25.58 -35.40 -22.22
N ALA A 11 25.58 -34.10 -22.53
CA ALA A 11 25.23 -33.04 -21.61
C ALA A 11 23.69 -33.01 -21.45
N PHE A 12 23.18 -33.45 -20.29
CA PHE A 12 21.79 -33.26 -19.89
C PHE A 12 21.61 -31.79 -19.42
N LEU A 13 21.00 -30.96 -20.24
CA LEU A 13 20.49 -29.66 -19.86
C LEU A 13 19.22 -29.88 -18.98
N LEU A 14 19.39 -29.81 -17.66
CA LEU A 14 18.31 -29.69 -16.73
C LEU A 14 17.68 -28.28 -16.91
N VAL A 15 16.59 -28.20 -17.62
CA VAL A 15 15.73 -27.02 -17.65
C VAL A 15 15.07 -26.97 -16.27
N ALA A 16 15.59 -26.14 -15.39
CA ALA A 16 14.92 -25.79 -14.16
C ALA A 16 13.63 -25.02 -14.51
N GLY A 17 12.49 -25.70 -14.42
CA GLY A 17 11.19 -25.05 -14.57
C GLY A 17 11.01 -24.00 -13.48
N PRO A 18 10.23 -22.91 -13.72
CA PRO A 18 9.98 -21.88 -12.74
C PRO A 18 9.42 -22.52 -11.47
N ALA A 19 10.12 -22.31 -10.36
CA ALA A 19 9.65 -22.78 -9.04
C ALA A 19 8.37 -22.03 -8.69
N THR A 20 7.23 -22.68 -8.87
CA THR A 20 5.95 -22.13 -8.39
C THR A 20 6.00 -22.10 -6.87
N ALA A 21 5.94 -20.89 -6.31
CA ALA A 21 5.89 -20.71 -4.86
C ALA A 21 4.71 -21.52 -4.27
N ALA A 22 4.99 -22.26 -3.21
CA ALA A 22 3.97 -23.06 -2.55
C ALA A 22 2.86 -22.15 -2.00
N PRO A 23 1.58 -22.54 -2.11
CA PRO A 23 0.49 -21.73 -1.62
C PRO A 23 0.61 -21.50 -0.11
N SER A 24 0.52 -20.25 0.30
CA SER A 24 0.55 -19.86 1.72
C SER A 24 -0.86 -19.85 2.31
N THR A 25 -0.97 -20.16 3.61
CA THR A 25 -2.23 -20.04 4.34
C THR A 25 -2.14 -18.87 5.31
N ILE A 26 -3.02 -17.90 5.15
CA ILE A 26 -3.16 -16.73 6.01
C ILE A 26 -4.43 -16.88 6.84
N LYS A 27 -4.32 -16.60 8.16
CA LYS A 27 -5.46 -16.55 9.07
C LYS A 27 -5.46 -15.20 9.78
N GLY A 28 -6.62 -14.54 9.83
CA GLY A 28 -6.74 -13.24 10.46
C GLY A 28 -8.15 -12.68 10.42
N VAL A 29 -8.27 -11.39 10.72
CA VAL A 29 -9.53 -10.65 10.75
C VAL A 29 -9.54 -9.62 9.62
N VAL A 30 -10.62 -9.53 8.86
CA VAL A 30 -10.79 -8.52 7.82
C VAL A 30 -10.96 -7.14 8.45
N VAL A 31 -10.01 -6.25 8.20
CA VAL A 31 -9.96 -4.89 8.77
C VAL A 31 -10.18 -3.79 7.73
N ALA A 32 -10.06 -4.08 6.44
CA ALA A 32 -10.45 -3.13 5.40
C ALA A 32 -10.98 -3.86 4.16
N LYS A 33 -11.81 -3.15 3.40
CA LYS A 33 -12.34 -3.62 2.11
C LYS A 33 -12.15 -2.53 1.08
N ARG A 34 -11.52 -2.86 -0.03
CA ARG A 34 -11.30 -1.98 -1.16
C ARG A 34 -12.06 -2.48 -2.35
N ALA A 35 -13.30 -1.99 -2.47
CA ALA A 35 -14.23 -2.46 -3.50
C ALA A 35 -13.69 -2.25 -4.92
N ARG A 36 -12.96 -1.14 -5.15
CA ARG A 36 -12.41 -0.80 -6.47
C ARG A 36 -11.37 -1.81 -6.98
N ASN A 37 -10.55 -2.38 -6.09
CA ASN A 37 -9.44 -3.26 -6.47
C ASN A 37 -9.72 -4.74 -6.19
N GLY A 38 -10.90 -5.07 -5.66
CA GLY A 38 -11.19 -6.44 -5.24
C GLY A 38 -10.27 -6.91 -4.12
N THR A 39 -9.77 -6.00 -3.28
CA THR A 39 -8.81 -6.30 -2.22
C THR A 39 -9.45 -6.15 -0.85
N VAL A 40 -9.10 -7.02 0.06
CA VAL A 40 -9.37 -6.90 1.49
C VAL A 40 -8.06 -6.88 2.27
N VAL A 41 -8.02 -6.17 3.37
CA VAL A 41 -6.87 -6.21 4.29
C VAL A 41 -7.22 -7.13 5.44
N VAL A 42 -6.35 -8.08 5.71
CA VAL A 42 -6.50 -9.06 6.79
C VAL A 42 -5.43 -8.80 7.83
N ALA A 43 -5.83 -8.43 9.04
CA ALA A 43 -4.93 -8.32 10.18
C ALA A 43 -4.53 -9.72 10.64
N THR A 44 -3.24 -10.05 10.59
CA THR A 44 -2.70 -11.39 10.77
C THR A 44 -1.80 -11.49 11.99
N GLY A 45 -1.63 -12.71 12.48
CA GLY A 45 -0.77 -12.98 13.62
C GLY A 45 -1.31 -12.43 14.94
N ARG A 46 -0.49 -12.53 16.01
CA ARG A 46 -0.86 -12.01 17.34
C ARG A 46 -0.84 -10.49 17.40
N LYS A 47 0.01 -9.86 16.60
CA LYS A 47 0.17 -8.39 16.55
C LYS A 47 -0.82 -7.70 15.61
N GLY A 48 -1.49 -8.42 14.71
CA GLY A 48 -2.46 -7.83 13.80
C GLY A 48 -1.83 -7.04 12.64
N VAL A 49 -0.75 -7.55 12.05
CA VAL A 49 -0.12 -6.92 10.87
C VAL A 49 -1.03 -7.06 9.66
N GLY A 50 -1.23 -5.96 8.93
CA GLY A 50 -2.10 -5.91 7.76
C GLY A 50 -1.48 -6.61 6.55
N VAL A 51 -2.21 -7.56 5.96
CA VAL A 51 -1.85 -8.21 4.69
C VAL A 51 -2.94 -7.97 3.68
N ALA A 52 -2.59 -7.41 2.53
CA ALA A 52 -3.50 -7.22 1.42
C ALA A 52 -3.82 -8.56 0.74
N VAL A 53 -5.10 -8.83 0.47
CA VAL A 53 -5.58 -10.06 -0.15
C VAL A 53 -6.51 -9.73 -1.31
N ARG A 54 -6.14 -10.10 -2.53
CA ARG A 54 -7.01 -9.99 -3.72
C ARG A 54 -8.05 -11.11 -3.72
N VAL A 55 -9.30 -10.71 -3.53
CA VAL A 55 -10.46 -11.63 -3.49
C VAL A 55 -11.72 -10.86 -3.87
N ALA A 56 -12.76 -11.56 -4.37
CA ALA A 56 -14.04 -10.91 -4.62
C ALA A 56 -14.64 -10.36 -3.30
N PRO A 57 -14.72 -9.03 -3.11
CA PRO A 57 -15.01 -8.41 -1.80
C PRO A 57 -16.45 -8.59 -1.34
N ARG A 58 -17.34 -9.09 -2.21
CA ARG A 58 -18.78 -9.26 -1.92
C ARG A 58 -19.08 -10.34 -0.87
N ARG A 59 -18.12 -11.22 -0.58
CA ARG A 59 -18.32 -12.38 0.30
C ARG A 59 -17.82 -12.18 1.74
N VAL A 60 -17.18 -11.06 2.03
CA VAL A 60 -16.58 -10.80 3.35
C VAL A 60 -17.04 -9.46 3.92
N ARG A 61 -17.13 -9.38 5.24
CA ARG A 61 -17.47 -8.16 6.01
C ARG A 61 -16.29 -7.79 6.91
N LEU A 62 -16.23 -6.53 7.32
CA LEU A 62 -15.30 -6.11 8.38
C LEU A 62 -15.62 -6.93 9.63
N GLY A 63 -14.58 -7.37 10.34
CA GLY A 63 -14.71 -8.23 11.51
C GLY A 63 -14.82 -9.73 11.18
N ASP A 64 -14.91 -10.13 9.92
CA ASP A 64 -14.88 -11.55 9.58
C ASP A 64 -13.49 -12.13 9.84
N ARG A 65 -13.44 -13.19 10.66
CA ARG A 65 -12.25 -14.01 10.79
C ARG A 65 -12.18 -14.95 9.61
N VAL A 66 -11.10 -14.87 8.85
CA VAL A 66 -10.93 -15.60 7.59
C VAL A 66 -9.72 -16.52 7.63
N SER A 67 -9.81 -17.59 6.82
CA SER A 67 -8.68 -18.40 6.41
C SER A 67 -8.57 -18.28 4.88
N VAL A 68 -7.43 -17.81 4.42
CA VAL A 68 -7.12 -17.56 3.02
C VAL A 68 -6.01 -18.50 2.60
N VAL A 69 -6.22 -19.20 1.49
CA VAL A 69 -5.17 -19.97 0.80
C VAL A 69 -4.90 -19.26 -0.52
N GLY A 70 -3.65 -18.98 -0.81
CA GLY A 70 -3.31 -18.26 -2.03
C GLY A 70 -1.80 -18.16 -2.25
N ASN A 71 -1.44 -17.61 -3.38
CA ASN A 71 -0.06 -17.33 -3.71
C ASN A 71 0.24 -15.87 -3.38
N ARG A 72 1.37 -15.64 -2.72
CA ARG A 72 1.89 -14.29 -2.52
C ARG A 72 2.36 -13.79 -3.88
N LEU A 73 1.84 -12.65 -4.27
CA LEU A 73 2.28 -11.93 -5.45
C LEU A 73 3.58 -11.19 -5.10
N ARG A 74 4.24 -10.68 -6.12
CA ARG A 74 5.48 -9.92 -5.99
C ARG A 74 5.29 -8.65 -5.16
N ASP A 75 4.12 -7.98 -5.29
CA ASP A 75 3.71 -6.81 -4.49
C ASP A 75 3.33 -7.15 -3.04
N GLY A 76 3.73 -8.30 -2.52
CA GLY A 76 3.38 -8.76 -1.17
C GLY A 76 1.89 -9.09 -0.97
N THR A 77 1.02 -8.69 -1.90
CA THR A 77 -0.41 -9.02 -1.90
C THR A 77 -0.61 -10.52 -2.08
N VAL A 78 -1.60 -11.08 -1.43
CA VAL A 78 -1.95 -12.50 -1.61
C VAL A 78 -3.11 -12.63 -2.58
N LYS A 79 -2.88 -13.27 -3.73
CA LYS A 79 -3.96 -13.69 -4.65
C LYS A 79 -4.63 -14.93 -4.09
N ALA A 80 -5.81 -14.75 -3.51
CA ALA A 80 -6.56 -15.84 -2.92
C ALA A 80 -7.08 -16.83 -3.99
N SER A 81 -6.72 -18.10 -3.85
CA SER A 81 -7.36 -19.19 -4.56
C SER A 81 -8.59 -19.70 -3.80
N ARG A 82 -8.55 -19.60 -2.46
CA ARG A 82 -9.65 -19.96 -1.58
C ARG A 82 -9.72 -19.00 -0.40
N LEU A 83 -10.93 -18.53 -0.09
CA LEU A 83 -11.23 -17.79 1.12
C LEU A 83 -12.41 -18.43 1.84
N ARG A 84 -12.26 -18.68 3.13
CA ARG A 84 -13.30 -19.20 4.01
C ARG A 84 -13.50 -18.25 5.18
N VAL A 85 -14.71 -17.78 5.40
CA VAL A 85 -15.11 -17.13 6.64
C VAL A 85 -15.31 -18.18 7.71
N VAL A 86 -14.61 -18.02 8.83
CA VAL A 86 -14.62 -18.97 9.96
C VAL A 86 -15.59 -18.51 11.04
N SER A 87 -15.56 -17.21 11.36
CA SER A 87 -16.43 -16.58 12.38
C SER A 87 -16.46 -15.09 12.13
N HIS A 88 -17.26 -14.37 12.93
CA HIS A 88 -17.27 -12.91 12.98
C HIS A 88 -16.86 -12.46 14.39
N VAL A 89 -16.09 -11.39 14.48
CA VAL A 89 -15.64 -10.79 15.74
C VAL A 89 -16.00 -9.30 15.77
N LYS A 90 -16.29 -8.79 16.96
CA LYS A 90 -16.59 -7.37 17.14
C LYS A 90 -15.36 -6.49 17.32
N LYS A 91 -14.24 -7.11 17.71
CA LYS A 91 -12.98 -6.41 17.98
C LYS A 91 -11.82 -7.12 17.30
N ALA A 92 -10.79 -6.35 16.96
CA ALA A 92 -9.52 -6.85 16.46
C ALA A 92 -8.37 -6.00 16.98
N ARG A 93 -7.16 -6.47 16.76
CA ARG A 93 -5.92 -5.73 17.02
C ARG A 93 -5.23 -5.44 15.72
N ILE A 94 -4.68 -4.23 15.63
CA ILE A 94 -3.88 -3.78 14.50
C ILE A 94 -2.58 -3.23 15.05
N HIS A 95 -1.47 -3.73 14.59
CA HIS A 95 -0.16 -3.16 14.86
C HIS A 95 0.25 -2.29 13.69
N GLY A 96 0.64 -1.06 13.97
CA GLY A 96 0.99 -0.14 12.89
C GLY A 96 1.58 1.17 13.39
N LEU A 97 1.86 2.02 12.43
CA LEU A 97 2.49 3.31 12.56
C LEU A 97 1.50 4.42 12.20
N VAL A 98 1.29 5.41 13.06
CA VAL A 98 0.48 6.58 12.75
C VAL A 98 1.22 7.47 11.76
N VAL A 99 0.77 7.47 10.51
CA VAL A 99 1.38 8.27 9.43
C VAL A 99 0.69 9.61 9.24
N LYS A 100 -0.59 9.71 9.63
CA LYS A 100 -1.34 10.97 9.58
C LYS A 100 -2.45 10.99 10.61
N ARG A 101 -2.61 12.14 11.29
CA ARG A 101 -3.74 12.41 12.18
C ARG A 101 -4.71 13.37 11.51
N LEU A 102 -5.96 13.04 11.51
CA LEU A 102 -7.07 13.87 11.07
C LEU A 102 -7.96 14.23 12.26
N ALA A 103 -8.90 15.15 12.10
CA ALA A 103 -9.74 15.65 13.20
C ALA A 103 -10.48 14.53 13.97
N HIS A 104 -10.88 13.45 13.28
CA HIS A 104 -11.68 12.37 13.84
C HIS A 104 -11.18 10.97 13.46
N SER A 105 -9.99 10.88 12.86
CA SER A 105 -9.43 9.60 12.45
C SER A 105 -7.91 9.63 12.38
N LEU A 106 -7.32 8.44 12.41
CA LEU A 106 -5.90 8.21 12.22
C LEU A 106 -5.71 7.44 10.92
N ARG A 107 -4.66 7.76 10.17
CA ARG A 107 -4.15 6.89 9.12
C ARG A 107 -2.97 6.11 9.68
N VAL A 108 -3.08 4.79 9.66
CA VAL A 108 -2.13 3.88 10.26
C VAL A 108 -1.57 2.99 9.17
N ALA A 109 -0.24 3.05 8.96
CA ALA A 109 0.46 2.10 8.11
C ALA A 109 0.62 0.77 8.86
N SER A 110 0.21 -0.33 8.25
CA SER A 110 0.32 -1.68 8.80
C SER A 110 0.63 -2.66 7.67
N GLY A 111 1.85 -3.17 7.63
CA GLY A 111 2.35 -3.95 6.50
C GLY A 111 2.22 -3.16 5.18
N HIS A 112 1.59 -3.78 4.17
CA HIS A 112 1.37 -3.19 2.84
C HIS A 112 0.15 -2.24 2.76
N SER A 113 -0.40 -1.78 3.88
CA SER A 113 -1.71 -1.14 3.86
C SER A 113 -1.79 0.08 4.76
N ILE A 114 -2.51 1.10 4.27
CA ILE A 114 -2.95 2.22 5.09
C ILE A 114 -4.38 1.96 5.56
N LEU A 115 -4.58 1.96 6.87
CA LEU A 115 -5.88 1.80 7.51
C LEU A 115 -6.36 3.12 8.05
N THR A 116 -7.64 3.43 7.88
CA THR A 116 -8.28 4.59 8.52
C THR A 116 -9.01 4.11 9.76
N ILE A 117 -8.60 4.57 10.93
CA ILE A 117 -9.20 4.25 12.23
C ILE A 117 -9.90 5.49 12.75
N GLN A 118 -11.21 5.42 12.98
CA GLN A 118 -12.00 6.51 13.55
C GLN A 118 -11.69 6.63 15.05
N THR A 119 -11.53 7.86 15.55
CA THR A 119 -11.33 8.14 16.98
C THR A 119 -12.64 8.55 17.63
N ARG A 120 -13.00 7.95 18.77
CA ARG A 120 -14.32 8.14 19.42
C ARG A 120 -14.60 9.53 19.97
N SER A 121 -13.60 10.38 20.21
CA SER A 121 -13.88 11.69 20.82
C SER A 121 -12.74 12.69 20.74
N ARG A 122 -13.11 13.98 20.61
CA ARG A 122 -12.22 15.12 20.88
C ARG A 122 -11.69 15.15 22.34
N LEU A 123 -12.41 14.52 23.29
CA LEU A 123 -12.06 14.54 24.71
C LEU A 123 -10.89 13.63 25.07
N LEU A 124 -10.61 12.61 24.25
CA LEU A 124 -9.44 11.75 24.45
C LEU A 124 -8.14 12.37 23.90
N ALA A 125 -8.23 13.46 23.14
CA ALA A 125 -7.06 14.17 22.63
C ALA A 125 -6.17 14.75 23.74
N SER A 126 -6.65 14.93 24.96
CA SER A 126 -5.88 15.43 26.10
C SER A 126 -5.25 14.33 26.98
N HIS A 127 -5.59 13.07 26.77
CA HIS A 127 -5.06 11.93 27.53
C HIS A 127 -4.26 10.91 26.69
N HIS A 128 -4.25 11.08 25.38
CA HIS A 128 -3.43 10.25 24.50
C HIS A 128 -2.21 11.07 24.04
N ASP A 129 -1.32 11.33 24.98
CA ASP A 129 0.02 11.90 24.70
C ASP A 129 0.86 11.01 23.79
N GLY A 130 0.26 9.98 23.21
CA GLY A 130 0.87 8.89 22.51
C GLY A 130 0.36 8.58 21.08
N GLN A 131 -0.53 9.38 20.47
CA GLN A 131 -1.05 9.09 19.12
C GLN A 131 -0.72 10.18 18.08
N ASP A 132 0.36 10.88 18.29
CA ASP A 132 0.84 11.83 17.31
C ASP A 132 1.46 11.11 16.09
N ARG A 133 1.53 11.82 14.96
CA ARG A 133 2.23 11.30 13.78
C ARG A 133 3.60 10.78 14.21
N GLY A 134 3.94 9.58 13.80
CA GLY A 134 5.20 8.94 14.16
C GLY A 134 5.11 7.97 15.30
N GLU A 135 3.96 7.84 15.93
CA GLU A 135 3.78 6.85 16.97
C GLU A 135 3.42 5.49 16.42
N MET A 136 3.93 4.52 17.10
CA MET A 136 3.77 3.13 16.77
C MET A 136 3.13 2.40 17.94
N GLY A 137 2.24 1.48 17.64
CA GLY A 137 1.61 0.70 18.68
C GLY A 137 0.61 -0.32 18.20
N GLU A 138 -0.03 -0.93 19.17
CA GLU A 138 -1.14 -1.83 18.98
C GLU A 138 -2.44 -1.08 19.21
N PHE A 139 -3.28 -1.00 18.18
CA PHE A 139 -4.62 -0.44 18.24
C PHE A 139 -5.61 -1.55 18.51
N GLU A 140 -6.37 -1.43 19.58
CA GLU A 140 -7.58 -2.22 19.80
C GLU A 140 -8.73 -1.52 19.08
N ILE A 141 -9.30 -2.16 18.07
CA ILE A 141 -10.38 -1.61 17.25
C ILE A 141 -11.69 -2.35 17.45
N GLU A 142 -12.78 -1.65 17.33
CA GLU A 142 -14.14 -2.19 17.26
C GLU A 142 -14.74 -1.92 15.88
N PHE A 143 -15.53 -2.86 15.38
CA PHE A 143 -16.21 -2.73 14.09
C PHE A 143 -17.60 -2.15 14.31
N GLU A 144 -17.79 -0.87 13.96
CA GLU A 144 -19.05 -0.16 14.11
C GLU A 144 -19.52 0.41 12.76
N HIS A 145 -20.74 0.10 12.36
CA HIS A 145 -21.39 0.66 11.15
C HIS A 145 -20.57 0.56 9.84
N GLY A 146 -19.62 -0.34 9.79
CA GLY A 146 -18.73 -0.50 8.64
C GLY A 146 -17.41 0.24 8.74
N ASP A 147 -17.12 0.86 9.87
CA ASP A 147 -15.89 1.56 10.18
C ASP A 147 -15.04 0.80 11.21
N LEU A 148 -13.74 1.10 11.23
CA LEU A 148 -12.83 0.77 12.32
C LEU A 148 -12.86 1.89 13.33
N VAL A 149 -13.33 1.61 14.54
CA VAL A 149 -13.40 2.59 15.63
C VAL A 149 -12.37 2.20 16.67
N GLU A 150 -11.54 3.15 17.08
CA GLU A 150 -10.58 2.94 18.14
C GLU A 150 -11.27 2.67 19.47
N HIS A 151 -10.85 1.60 20.14
CA HIS A 151 -11.29 1.23 21.49
C HIS A 151 -10.17 1.41 22.51
N GLY A 152 -8.92 1.28 22.09
CA GLY A 152 -7.73 1.46 22.90
C GLY A 152 -6.46 1.49 22.06
N PHE A 153 -5.43 2.09 22.63
CA PHE A 153 -4.10 2.14 22.07
C PHE A 153 -3.06 1.77 23.11
N THR A 154 -2.11 0.94 22.71
CA THR A 154 -0.93 0.62 23.53
C THR A 154 0.29 1.00 22.73
N ALA A 155 1.00 2.03 23.17
CA ALA A 155 2.24 2.46 22.54
C ALA A 155 3.25 1.30 22.54
N ALA A 156 3.94 1.11 21.44
CA ALA A 156 5.08 0.21 21.38
C ALA A 156 6.22 0.78 22.22
N SER A 157 7.10 -0.10 22.70
CA SER A 157 8.34 0.35 23.35
C SER A 157 9.16 1.22 22.39
N ALA A 158 9.99 2.10 22.93
CA ALA A 158 10.87 2.99 22.16
C ALA A 158 11.81 2.24 21.16
N SER A 159 12.00 0.94 21.35
CA SER A 159 12.75 0.06 20.44
C SER A 159 11.85 -0.71 19.47
N GLY A 160 10.56 -0.44 19.46
CA GLY A 160 9.62 -1.11 18.56
C GLY A 160 9.89 -0.74 17.11
N THR A 161 9.65 -1.66 16.20
CA THR A 161 9.79 -1.45 14.76
C THR A 161 8.51 -1.87 14.04
N VAL A 162 8.21 -1.20 12.93
CA VAL A 162 7.12 -1.58 12.01
C VAL A 162 7.72 -1.85 10.63
N GLU A 163 7.22 -2.86 9.99
CA GLU A 163 7.46 -3.09 8.56
C GLU A 163 6.43 -2.32 7.76
N ILE A 164 6.90 -1.54 6.80
CA ILE A 164 6.12 -0.86 5.78
C ILE A 164 6.66 -1.23 4.42
N GLU A 165 5.77 -1.38 3.46
CA GLU A 165 6.12 -1.72 2.10
C GLU A 165 5.43 -0.76 1.16
N GLY A 166 6.15 -0.30 0.15
CA GLY A 166 5.64 0.69 -0.77
C GLY A 166 6.63 1.01 -1.87
N HIS A 167 6.28 1.99 -2.70
CA HIS A 167 7.11 2.40 -3.82
C HIS A 167 8.00 3.58 -3.43
N LEU A 168 9.27 3.49 -3.78
CA LEU A 168 10.23 4.56 -3.56
C LEU A 168 9.87 5.79 -4.41
N VAL A 169 9.69 6.93 -3.77
CA VAL A 169 9.43 8.21 -4.44
C VAL A 169 10.72 9.00 -4.63
N SER A 170 11.56 9.04 -3.60
CA SER A 170 12.82 9.76 -3.57
C SER A 170 13.83 9.06 -2.67
N VAL A 171 15.10 9.16 -2.99
CA VAL A 171 16.21 8.62 -2.19
C VAL A 171 16.77 9.68 -1.23
N SER A 172 16.68 10.96 -1.59
CA SER A 172 17.20 12.07 -0.79
C SER A 172 16.27 13.30 -0.88
N PRO A 173 15.43 13.55 0.14
CA PRO A 173 15.16 12.70 1.31
C PRO A 173 14.59 11.34 0.92
N LEU A 174 14.73 10.33 1.78
CA LEU A 174 14.12 9.02 1.55
C LEU A 174 12.61 9.14 1.77
N VAL A 175 11.85 8.97 0.69
CA VAL A 175 10.38 9.04 0.71
C VAL A 175 9.82 7.79 0.04
N VAL A 176 8.90 7.12 0.73
CA VAL A 176 8.21 5.92 0.23
C VAL A 176 6.71 6.17 0.20
N SER A 177 6.07 5.87 -0.90
CA SER A 177 4.61 5.94 -1.06
C SER A 177 3.99 4.60 -0.67
N VAL A 178 3.15 4.60 0.35
CA VAL A 178 2.32 3.45 0.76
C VAL A 178 0.88 3.76 0.37
N GLU A 179 0.36 3.08 -0.64
CA GLU A 179 -1.00 3.31 -1.16
C GLU A 179 -1.31 4.78 -1.53
N GLY A 180 -0.31 5.44 -2.13
CA GLY A 180 -0.42 6.84 -2.53
C GLY A 180 -0.17 7.85 -1.40
N LEU A 181 0.09 7.39 -0.17
CA LEU A 181 0.49 8.25 0.94
C LEU A 181 2.01 8.29 1.05
N PRO A 182 2.68 9.44 0.83
CA PRO A 182 4.12 9.56 0.99
C PRO A 182 4.50 9.58 2.47
N ILE A 183 5.52 8.81 2.81
CA ILE A 183 6.11 8.72 4.13
C ILE A 183 7.58 9.08 4.00
N GLU A 184 7.98 10.17 4.65
CA GLU A 184 9.37 10.58 4.75
C GLU A 184 10.07 9.81 5.88
N ILE A 185 11.26 9.29 5.58
CA ILE A 185 12.02 8.42 6.47
C ILE A 185 13.43 8.95 6.63
N THR A 186 13.83 9.16 7.87
CA THR A 186 15.19 9.59 8.19
C THR A 186 16.15 8.41 8.09
N VAL A 187 17.16 8.57 7.26
CA VAL A 187 18.26 7.61 7.17
C VAL A 187 19.30 7.97 8.25
N PRO A 188 19.64 7.03 9.14
CA PRO A 188 20.67 7.27 10.17
C PRO A 188 22.03 7.64 9.57
N ASN A 189 22.75 8.52 10.22
CA ASN A 189 24.10 8.86 9.81
C ASN A 189 24.98 7.60 9.76
N GLY A 190 25.69 7.43 8.65
CA GLY A 190 26.58 6.29 8.45
C GLY A 190 25.90 5.02 7.89
N MET A 191 24.58 5.02 7.73
CA MET A 191 23.88 3.95 7.02
C MET A 191 24.08 4.11 5.51
N THR A 192 24.57 3.09 4.85
CA THR A 192 24.68 3.03 3.40
C THR A 192 23.41 2.37 2.84
N LEU A 193 22.69 3.08 2.00
CA LEU A 193 21.56 2.51 1.28
C LEU A 193 22.04 1.63 0.12
N PRO A 194 21.33 0.54 -0.19
CA PRO A 194 21.58 -0.20 -1.43
C PRO A 194 21.31 0.71 -2.65
N PRO A 195 21.70 0.31 -3.85
CA PRO A 195 21.27 1.00 -5.06
C PRO A 195 19.75 0.99 -5.14
N LEU A 196 19.14 2.17 -5.12
CA LEU A 196 17.69 2.35 -5.13
C LEU A 196 17.29 3.24 -6.30
N THR A 197 16.18 2.92 -6.94
CA THR A 197 15.63 3.69 -8.06
C THR A 197 14.21 4.15 -7.70
N PRO A 198 13.85 5.43 -7.89
CA PRO A 198 12.46 5.88 -7.74
C PRO A 198 11.52 5.01 -8.58
N GLY A 199 10.36 4.65 -8.00
CA GLY A 199 9.40 3.71 -8.56
C GLY A 199 9.61 2.25 -8.13
N GLN A 200 10.77 1.91 -7.60
CA GLN A 200 11.06 0.57 -7.11
C GLN A 200 10.24 0.26 -5.87
N GLU A 201 9.72 -0.96 -5.77
CA GLU A 201 9.12 -1.46 -4.55
C GLU A 201 10.20 -1.72 -3.49
N VAL A 202 9.95 -1.25 -2.28
CA VAL A 202 10.86 -1.40 -1.14
C VAL A 202 10.09 -1.84 0.11
N GLU A 203 10.71 -2.76 0.83
CA GLU A 203 10.30 -3.16 2.17
C GLU A 203 11.22 -2.48 3.19
N LEU A 204 10.63 -1.74 4.10
CA LEU A 204 11.34 -0.96 5.10
C LEU A 204 10.97 -1.44 6.49
N THR A 205 11.97 -1.63 7.33
CA THR A 205 11.77 -1.67 8.77
C THR A 205 12.07 -0.30 9.33
N VAL A 206 11.10 0.34 9.94
CA VAL A 206 11.24 1.67 10.52
C VAL A 206 11.00 1.64 12.02
N GLN A 207 11.69 2.50 12.74
CA GLN A 207 11.48 2.79 14.15
C GLN A 207 10.89 4.18 14.29
N ALA A 208 9.86 4.32 15.12
CA ALA A 208 9.34 5.63 15.46
C ALA A 208 10.29 6.32 16.44
N GLY A 209 10.65 7.57 16.14
CA GLY A 209 11.47 8.42 16.99
C GLY A 209 10.67 9.57 17.60
N ALA A 210 11.28 10.29 18.54
CA ALA A 210 10.68 11.49 19.10
C ALA A 210 10.49 12.56 17.98
N GLY A 211 9.41 13.33 18.05
CA GLY A 211 9.17 14.44 17.13
C GLY A 211 8.66 14.04 15.75
N ASN A 212 7.93 12.94 15.66
CA ASN A 212 7.30 12.47 14.40
C ASN A 212 8.29 12.04 13.30
N VAL A 213 9.46 11.60 13.70
CA VAL A 213 10.51 11.15 12.81
C VAL A 213 10.48 9.64 12.69
N PHE A 214 10.39 9.13 11.48
CA PHE A 214 10.55 7.70 11.19
C PHE A 214 12.01 7.45 10.85
N THR A 215 12.67 6.61 11.63
CA THR A 215 14.08 6.29 11.43
C THR A 215 14.21 4.93 10.76
N LEU A 216 14.96 4.85 9.69
CA LEU A 216 15.22 3.62 8.96
C LEU A 216 16.07 2.68 9.82
N VAL A 217 15.61 1.44 9.97
CA VAL A 217 16.37 0.35 10.59
C VAL A 217 16.97 -0.56 9.52
N SER A 218 16.17 -0.91 8.52
CA SER A 218 16.62 -1.68 7.36
C SER A 218 15.76 -1.38 6.14
N ILE A 219 16.32 -1.57 4.97
CA ILE A 219 15.64 -1.48 3.69
C ILE A 219 16.04 -2.67 2.82
N ARG A 220 15.05 -3.26 2.17
CA ARG A 220 15.22 -4.28 1.15
C ARG A 220 14.56 -3.79 -0.12
N SER A 221 15.22 -3.98 -1.24
CA SER A 221 14.58 -3.84 -2.54
C SER A 221 13.71 -5.08 -2.78
N GLY A 222 12.50 -4.90 -3.23
CA GLY A 222 11.74 -5.99 -3.84
C GLY A 222 12.53 -6.49 -5.05
N ASP A 223 12.68 -7.80 -5.19
CA ASP A 223 13.50 -8.43 -6.25
C ASP A 223 12.87 -8.33 -7.66
N ASP A 224 11.88 -7.48 -7.86
CA ASP A 224 11.08 -7.44 -9.06
C ASP A 224 11.52 -6.35 -10.02
N GLU A 225 12.29 -6.75 -11.03
CA GLU A 225 12.73 -5.91 -12.15
C GLU A 225 11.58 -5.34 -13.00
N ASP A 226 10.33 -5.77 -12.79
CA ASP A 226 9.20 -5.43 -13.68
C ASP A 226 8.14 -4.47 -13.10
N GLU A 227 8.23 -4.04 -11.82
CA GLU A 227 7.18 -3.19 -11.22
C GLU A 227 7.72 -1.84 -10.70
N ASN A 228 8.31 -1.05 -11.60
CA ASN A 228 8.64 0.37 -11.34
C ASN A 228 7.38 1.26 -11.39
N GLU A 229 6.22 0.78 -10.98
CA GLU A 229 4.97 1.55 -11.03
C GLU A 229 4.73 2.30 -9.72
N VAL A 230 4.66 3.63 -9.81
CA VAL A 230 4.28 4.54 -8.71
C VAL A 230 2.81 4.91 -8.84
N GLU A 231 2.01 4.72 -7.80
CA GLU A 231 0.66 5.26 -7.71
C GLU A 231 0.64 6.46 -6.76
N ALA A 232 0.11 7.58 -7.23
CA ALA A 232 -0.08 8.78 -6.44
C ALA A 232 -1.53 9.26 -6.52
N LYS A 233 -2.09 9.66 -5.36
CA LYS A 233 -3.40 10.31 -5.24
C LYS A 233 -3.22 11.65 -4.59
N GLY A 234 -3.73 12.69 -5.22
CA GLY A 234 -3.54 14.04 -4.70
C GLY A 234 -4.11 15.12 -5.58
N VAL A 235 -3.78 16.34 -5.25
CA VAL A 235 -4.27 17.53 -5.93
C VAL A 235 -3.27 17.98 -6.98
N VAL A 236 -3.73 18.25 -8.19
CA VAL A 236 -2.88 18.81 -9.26
C VAL A 236 -2.43 20.20 -8.88
N THR A 237 -1.13 20.42 -8.82
CA THR A 237 -0.52 21.72 -8.54
C THR A 237 0.04 22.40 -9.80
N ALA A 238 0.41 21.60 -10.81
CA ALA A 238 0.81 22.09 -12.12
C ALA A 238 0.49 21.02 -13.18
N SER A 239 0.07 21.45 -14.37
CA SER A 239 -0.19 20.58 -15.51
C SER A 239 0.21 21.28 -16.81
N THR A 240 0.95 20.57 -17.63
CA THR A 240 1.34 20.96 -19.00
C THR A 240 1.11 19.78 -19.94
N THR A 241 1.33 19.97 -21.23
CA THR A 241 1.27 18.87 -22.20
C THR A 241 2.40 17.86 -22.07
N SER A 242 3.48 18.19 -21.34
CA SER A 242 4.66 17.33 -21.15
C SER A 242 4.79 16.73 -19.76
N GLN A 243 4.10 17.30 -18.75
CA GLN A 243 4.20 16.82 -17.37
C GLN A 243 3.00 17.26 -16.52
N ILE A 244 2.73 16.50 -15.47
CA ILE A 244 1.76 16.84 -14.44
C ILE A 244 2.42 16.71 -13.06
N THR A 245 2.21 17.69 -12.18
CA THR A 245 2.69 17.67 -10.80
C THR A 245 1.51 17.57 -9.85
N ILE A 246 1.60 16.65 -8.92
CA ILE A 246 0.55 16.31 -7.97
C ILE A 246 1.11 16.48 -6.56
N ASP A 247 0.38 17.20 -5.73
CA ASP A 247 0.59 17.20 -4.27
C ASP A 247 -0.15 16.01 -3.67
N ALA A 248 0.63 14.99 -3.35
CA ALA A 248 0.14 13.79 -2.69
C ALA A 248 0.43 13.89 -1.17
N ASP A 249 -0.48 14.56 -0.44
CA ASP A 249 -0.38 14.76 1.02
C ASP A 249 0.91 15.47 1.48
N GLY A 250 1.39 16.47 0.68
CA GLY A 250 2.60 17.25 0.96
C GLY A 250 3.85 16.80 0.21
N ALA A 251 3.78 15.67 -0.51
CA ALA A 251 4.85 15.27 -1.43
C ALA A 251 4.51 15.68 -2.86
N MET A 252 5.40 16.47 -3.45
CA MET A 252 5.25 16.91 -4.84
C MET A 252 5.80 15.84 -5.78
N LEU A 253 4.90 15.17 -6.52
CA LEU A 253 5.26 14.15 -7.51
C LEU A 253 5.04 14.71 -8.92
N THR A 254 6.08 14.67 -9.74
CA THR A 254 6.01 15.09 -11.13
C THR A 254 6.10 13.89 -12.07
N PHE A 255 5.06 13.69 -12.87
CA PHE A 255 4.99 12.66 -13.89
C PHE A 255 5.18 13.29 -15.26
N ALA A 256 6.14 12.78 -16.03
CA ALA A 256 6.36 13.18 -17.41
C ALA A 256 5.40 12.47 -18.38
N ALA A 257 5.13 13.07 -19.52
CA ALA A 257 4.44 12.41 -20.62
C ALA A 257 5.30 11.26 -21.17
N PRO A 258 4.70 10.12 -21.58
CA PRO A 258 5.41 9.11 -22.34
C PRO A 258 5.99 9.70 -23.64
N ALA A 259 7.13 9.18 -24.07
CA ALA A 259 7.79 9.67 -25.29
C ALA A 259 6.83 9.65 -26.50
N GLY A 260 6.75 10.77 -27.21
CA GLY A 260 5.88 10.91 -28.38
C GLY A 260 4.40 11.14 -28.08
N THR A 261 4.03 11.33 -26.82
CA THR A 261 2.64 11.64 -26.40
C THR A 261 2.53 13.00 -25.74
N THR A 262 1.30 13.52 -25.65
CA THR A 262 0.97 14.70 -24.87
C THR A 262 -0.05 14.38 -23.81
N LEU A 263 0.10 14.99 -22.63
CA LEU A 263 -0.86 14.83 -21.55
C LEU A 263 -2.07 15.77 -21.74
N PRO A 264 -3.26 15.38 -21.27
CA PRO A 264 -4.34 16.32 -21.11
C PRO A 264 -3.97 17.36 -20.06
N ILE A 265 -4.33 18.62 -20.30
CA ILE A 265 -4.16 19.67 -19.29
C ILE A 265 -5.28 19.50 -18.27
N VAL A 266 -4.89 19.27 -17.04
CA VAL A 266 -5.80 19.12 -15.89
C VAL A 266 -5.78 20.41 -15.09
N ALA A 267 -6.94 20.90 -14.67
CA ALA A 267 -7.02 22.11 -13.87
C ALA A 267 -6.30 21.97 -12.52
N THR A 268 -5.57 22.99 -12.12
CA THR A 268 -4.98 23.06 -10.77
C THR A 268 -6.10 22.99 -9.72
N GLY A 269 -5.90 22.22 -8.66
CA GLY A 269 -6.91 21.96 -7.63
C GLY A 269 -7.74 20.70 -7.88
N THR A 270 -7.68 20.09 -9.07
CA THR A 270 -8.37 18.81 -9.34
C THR A 270 -7.72 17.68 -8.57
N PHE A 271 -8.52 16.86 -7.90
CA PHE A 271 -8.03 15.63 -7.27
C PHE A 271 -7.91 14.52 -8.31
N VAL A 272 -6.76 13.88 -8.37
CA VAL A 272 -6.45 12.84 -9.36
C VAL A 272 -5.79 11.63 -8.73
N GLU A 273 -5.94 10.48 -9.41
CA GLU A 273 -5.14 9.28 -9.23
C GLU A 273 -4.21 9.17 -10.45
N ALA A 274 -2.90 9.23 -10.23
CA ALA A 274 -1.91 9.05 -11.26
C ALA A 274 -1.10 7.78 -11.00
N ARG A 275 -0.77 7.06 -12.08
CA ARG A 275 0.18 5.96 -12.07
C ARG A 275 1.27 6.23 -13.07
N GLY A 276 2.47 5.85 -12.74
CA GLY A 276 3.61 6.02 -13.62
C GLY A 276 4.69 5.00 -13.34
N VAL A 277 5.54 4.81 -14.32
CA VAL A 277 6.74 3.97 -14.23
C VAL A 277 7.98 4.81 -14.35
N THR A 278 9.04 4.44 -13.66
CA THR A 278 10.32 5.13 -13.82
C THR A 278 11.07 4.61 -15.03
N ILE A 279 11.28 5.47 -16.01
CA ILE A 279 12.05 5.19 -17.22
C ILE A 279 13.28 6.11 -17.22
N ASN A 280 14.49 5.55 -17.21
CA ASN A 280 15.75 6.31 -17.17
C ASN A 280 15.81 7.39 -16.06
N GLY A 281 15.28 7.08 -14.88
CA GLY A 281 15.25 8.00 -13.74
C GLY A 281 14.16 9.07 -13.81
N VAL A 282 13.28 9.04 -14.82
CA VAL A 282 12.13 9.94 -14.96
C VAL A 282 10.85 9.19 -14.69
N LEU A 283 10.04 9.67 -13.76
CA LEU A 283 8.72 9.13 -13.48
C LEU A 283 7.77 9.48 -14.63
N THR A 284 7.43 8.46 -15.44
CA THR A 284 6.65 8.61 -16.67
C THR A 284 5.22 8.15 -16.42
N LEU A 285 4.24 8.96 -16.76
CA LEU A 285 2.83 8.68 -16.53
C LEU A 285 2.34 7.53 -17.41
N THR A 286 1.70 6.53 -16.80
CA THR A 286 1.04 5.41 -17.50
C THR A 286 -0.48 5.54 -17.45
N ARG A 287 -1.01 6.20 -16.42
CA ARG A 287 -2.46 6.38 -16.23
C ARG A 287 -2.75 7.62 -15.41
N LEU A 288 -3.79 8.34 -15.80
CA LEU A 288 -4.35 9.46 -15.07
C LEU A 288 -5.87 9.29 -15.00
N ARG A 289 -6.45 9.48 -13.82
CA ARG A 289 -7.89 9.51 -13.59
C ARG A 289 -8.20 10.75 -12.76
N SER A 290 -9.12 11.58 -13.20
CA SER A 290 -9.76 12.57 -12.35
C SER A 290 -10.84 11.88 -11.52
N ASP A 291 -10.90 12.20 -10.25
CA ASP A 291 -12.00 11.80 -9.37
C ASP A 291 -13.11 12.87 -9.50
N ASP A 292 -13.52 13.15 -10.75
CA ASP A 292 -14.75 13.89 -11.01
C ASP A 292 -15.86 12.98 -10.48
N GLY A 293 -16.35 13.30 -9.30
CA GLY A 293 -17.41 12.55 -8.63
C GLY A 293 -18.47 12.22 -9.68
N ASP A 294 -18.78 10.94 -9.82
CA ASP A 294 -19.91 10.45 -10.58
C ASP A 294 -21.15 11.27 -10.22
N GLY A 295 -21.31 12.38 -10.92
CA GLY A 295 -22.53 13.15 -10.99
C GLY A 295 -23.57 12.22 -11.56
N GLY A 296 -24.43 11.72 -10.66
CA GLY A 296 -25.54 10.84 -11.00
C GLY A 296 -26.27 11.33 -12.22
N GLY A 297 -26.10 10.62 -13.33
CA GLY A 297 -27.00 10.69 -14.47
C GLY A 297 -28.37 10.28 -14.01
N GLY A 298 -29.18 11.26 -13.64
CA GLY A 298 -30.60 11.10 -13.41
C GLY A 298 -31.24 10.80 -14.74
N ASP A 299 -31.47 9.52 -15.02
CA ASP A 299 -32.41 9.08 -16.08
C ASP A 299 -33.83 9.47 -15.67
N GLY A 300 -34.14 10.74 -15.87
CA GLY A 300 -35.51 11.26 -15.88
C GLY A 300 -36.18 11.03 -17.23
N GLY A 301 -36.42 9.78 -17.59
CA GLY A 301 -37.19 9.38 -18.78
C GLY A 301 -38.62 8.99 -18.40
N GLY A 302 -39.41 9.89 -17.84
CA GLY A 302 -40.88 9.77 -17.76
C GLY A 302 -41.52 10.20 -19.08
N GLY A 303 -41.68 9.28 -20.02
CA GLY A 303 -42.57 9.50 -21.18
C GLY A 303 -44.01 9.26 -20.80
N PRO A 304 -44.96 10.19 -21.10
CA PRO A 304 -46.39 9.89 -20.98
C PRO A 304 -46.84 9.00 -22.12
N GLY A 305 -47.44 7.87 -21.79
CA GLY A 305 -48.18 7.03 -22.73
C GLY A 305 -49.49 7.73 -23.11
N PRO A 306 -49.88 7.65 -24.37
CA PRO A 306 -51.21 8.04 -24.79
C PRO A 306 -52.20 6.86 -24.62
N ASP A 307 -53.40 7.21 -24.15
CA ASP A 307 -54.73 6.59 -24.24
C ASP A 307 -54.88 5.08 -24.51
#